data_0292ca4967caf1659fb5e5251d6e9a24
#
_entry.id   0292ca4967caf1659fb5e5251d6e9a24
#
_cell.length_a   1.000
_cell.length_b   1.000
_cell.length_c   1.000
_cell.angle_alpha   90.00
_cell.angle_beta   90.00
_cell.angle_gamma   90.00
#
_symmetry.space_group_name_H-M   'P 1'
#
loop_
_entity.id
_entity.type
_entity.pdbx_description
1 polymer ?
#
loop_
_entity_poly.entity_id
_entity_poly.type
_entity_poly.pdbx_seq_one_letter_code
_entity_poly.pdbx_strand_id
1 'polypeptide(L)'
;MSSPNASSGSSALPHDIDVVVIGAGQAGLAVGRTLRQAGVDFVILDAATELGVSWTNRWDSLQLFTSARYCGLPGLSFPGDPDRYPMKDEVPDYFRTYAETFALPIHLGHRVVSVTRSGDAFTLTTPAATITARQVVAAVGAFQTPVVPECSRRLPASVTQLHSHAYRNPGQIPAGKVAVVGSANSGLQIAAELSASHEVVVCRGRKQPRLPQRILGRDAFWWLSRSGILRLPTNTPLARRLAMPDPIVGTKIDELARSVRFAGRVVDVDGAQLVTADGKRIDASTVLWATGYRNDWSWLAPELLGADGLPEHDAGVGASGLHFVGLYRMRNRGSALLGFVGRDAEHVGAAVARRRQAGH
;
A
#
# COMPACT_ATOMS: atom_id res chain seq x y z
N MET A 1 -0.78 -29.01 33.89
CA MET A 1 -1.72 -28.17 33.11
C MET A 1 -1.16 -28.05 31.71
N SER A 2 -1.74 -28.82 30.79
CA SER A 2 -1.24 -29.00 29.42
C SER A 2 -1.69 -27.82 28.59
N SER A 3 -0.73 -27.13 27.94
CA SER A 3 -1.00 -26.09 26.97
C SER A 3 -1.66 -26.69 25.72
N PRO A 4 -2.68 -26.06 25.15
CA PRO A 4 -3.23 -26.53 23.88
C PRO A 4 -2.27 -26.19 22.75
N ASN A 5 -1.81 -27.24 22.09
CA ASN A 5 -1.02 -27.23 20.88
C ASN A 5 -1.86 -26.58 19.76
N ALA A 6 -1.51 -25.38 19.33
CA ALA A 6 -2.09 -24.78 18.13
C ALA A 6 -1.56 -25.55 16.92
N SER A 7 -2.35 -26.50 16.44
CA SER A 7 -2.11 -27.20 15.19
C SER A 7 -2.22 -26.20 14.03
N SER A 8 -1.09 -25.76 13.51
CA SER A 8 -0.97 -25.15 12.20
C SER A 8 -1.27 -26.23 11.15
N GLY A 9 -2.55 -26.48 10.90
CA GLY A 9 -2.98 -27.35 9.82
C GLY A 9 -2.66 -26.66 8.49
N SER A 10 -1.59 -27.07 7.84
CA SER A 10 -1.38 -26.88 6.40
C SER A 10 -2.46 -27.68 5.67
N SER A 11 -3.69 -27.15 5.58
CA SER A 11 -4.68 -27.70 4.67
C SER A 11 -4.16 -27.49 3.24
N ALA A 12 -4.12 -28.58 2.46
CA ALA A 12 -3.76 -28.51 1.04
C ALA A 12 -4.62 -27.45 0.34
N LEU A 13 -4.01 -26.71 -0.60
CA LEU A 13 -4.77 -25.75 -1.42
C LEU A 13 -5.85 -26.49 -2.22
N PRO A 14 -7.06 -25.95 -2.32
CA PRO A 14 -8.10 -26.51 -3.17
C PRO A 14 -7.69 -26.42 -4.64
N HIS A 15 -8.03 -27.46 -5.44
CA HIS A 15 -7.79 -27.42 -6.88
C HIS A 15 -8.80 -26.53 -7.61
N ASP A 16 -10.06 -26.56 -7.18
CA ASP A 16 -11.16 -25.77 -7.73
C ASP A 16 -11.86 -25.01 -6.62
N ILE A 17 -12.14 -23.72 -6.86
CA ILE A 17 -12.79 -22.85 -5.88
C ILE A 17 -13.60 -21.75 -6.58
N ASP A 18 -14.63 -21.22 -5.92
CA ASP A 18 -15.39 -20.12 -6.50
C ASP A 18 -14.53 -18.85 -6.65
N VAL A 19 -13.77 -18.49 -5.61
CA VAL A 19 -13.01 -17.23 -5.59
C VAL A 19 -11.62 -17.40 -4.98
N VAL A 20 -10.60 -16.87 -5.67
CA VAL A 20 -9.27 -16.66 -5.07
C VAL A 20 -9.05 -15.17 -4.85
N VAL A 21 -8.71 -14.80 -3.62
CA VAL A 21 -8.23 -13.45 -3.26
C VAL A 21 -6.70 -13.49 -3.21
N ILE A 22 -6.03 -12.61 -3.96
CA ILE A 22 -4.58 -12.52 -4.00
C ILE A 22 -4.11 -11.35 -3.13
N GLY A 23 -3.46 -11.66 -2.01
CA GLY A 23 -2.97 -10.72 -1.02
C GLY A 23 -3.80 -10.71 0.27
N ALA A 24 -3.16 -10.97 1.42
CA ALA A 24 -3.75 -10.94 2.76
C ALA A 24 -3.43 -9.64 3.51
N GLY A 25 -3.24 -8.53 2.79
CA GLY A 25 -3.17 -7.20 3.37
C GLY A 25 -4.55 -6.64 3.73
N GLN A 26 -4.61 -5.38 4.12
CA GLN A 26 -5.86 -4.71 4.52
C GLN A 26 -7.02 -4.88 3.53
N ALA A 27 -6.74 -4.86 2.24
CA ALA A 27 -7.74 -4.99 1.19
C ALA A 27 -8.27 -6.43 1.09
N GLY A 28 -7.38 -7.43 1.09
CA GLY A 28 -7.74 -8.84 1.03
C GLY A 28 -8.50 -9.30 2.27
N LEU A 29 -8.09 -8.86 3.45
CA LEU A 29 -8.81 -9.14 4.70
C LEU A 29 -10.22 -8.55 4.69
N ALA A 30 -10.36 -7.29 4.25
CA ALA A 30 -11.66 -6.63 4.19
C ALA A 30 -12.61 -7.29 3.18
N VAL A 31 -12.12 -7.67 1.99
CA VAL A 31 -12.94 -8.36 0.99
C VAL A 31 -13.25 -9.80 1.45
N GLY A 32 -12.29 -10.49 2.07
CA GLY A 32 -12.50 -11.82 2.64
C GLY A 32 -13.65 -11.87 3.65
N ARG A 33 -13.72 -10.86 4.54
CA ARG A 33 -14.89 -10.73 5.44
C ARG A 33 -16.20 -10.57 4.67
N THR A 34 -16.23 -9.74 3.64
CA THR A 34 -17.44 -9.52 2.83
C THR A 34 -17.87 -10.80 2.12
N LEU A 35 -16.93 -11.56 1.55
CA LEU A 35 -17.19 -12.85 0.91
C LEU A 35 -17.70 -13.88 1.93
N ARG A 36 -17.08 -13.94 3.12
CA ARG A 36 -17.52 -14.81 4.22
C ARG A 36 -18.97 -14.53 4.61
N GLN A 37 -19.33 -13.26 4.77
CA GLN A 37 -20.69 -12.86 5.09
C GLN A 37 -21.71 -13.20 3.98
N ALA A 38 -21.26 -13.20 2.72
CA ALA A 38 -22.09 -13.56 1.57
C ALA A 38 -22.16 -15.08 1.33
N GLY A 39 -21.51 -15.91 2.16
CA GLY A 39 -21.48 -17.37 2.00
C GLY A 39 -20.78 -17.84 0.72
N VAL A 40 -19.85 -17.03 0.21
CA VAL A 40 -19.02 -17.39 -0.96
C VAL A 40 -17.93 -18.33 -0.51
N ASP A 41 -17.63 -19.36 -1.30
CA ASP A 41 -16.47 -20.23 -1.11
C ASP A 41 -15.22 -19.55 -1.68
N PHE A 42 -14.19 -19.33 -0.86
CA PHE A 42 -12.98 -18.62 -1.28
C PHE A 42 -11.77 -18.99 -0.44
N VAL A 43 -10.60 -18.69 -0.98
CA VAL A 43 -9.32 -18.66 -0.25
C VAL A 43 -8.60 -17.34 -0.46
N ILE A 44 -7.75 -16.96 0.50
CA ILE A 44 -6.86 -15.82 0.39
C ILE A 44 -5.42 -16.35 0.31
N LEU A 45 -4.71 -16.03 -0.76
CA LEU A 45 -3.31 -16.39 -0.95
C LEU A 45 -2.41 -15.18 -0.70
N ASP A 46 -1.34 -15.34 0.06
CA ASP A 46 -0.34 -14.30 0.23
C ASP A 46 1.07 -14.85 0.00
N ALA A 47 1.91 -14.02 -0.64
CA ALA A 47 3.30 -14.36 -0.90
C ALA A 47 4.17 -14.35 0.37
N ALA A 48 3.77 -13.60 1.38
CA ALA A 48 4.47 -13.51 2.66
C ALA A 48 4.18 -14.72 3.55
N THR A 49 5.11 -15.03 4.44
CA THR A 49 4.99 -16.09 5.42
C THR A 49 4.24 -15.67 6.69
N GLU A 50 3.97 -14.37 6.83
CA GLU A 50 3.27 -13.77 7.97
C GLU A 50 2.33 -12.67 7.51
N LEU A 51 1.28 -12.41 8.30
CA LEU A 51 0.37 -11.29 8.05
C LEU A 51 1.05 -9.95 8.37
N GLY A 52 0.77 -8.95 7.54
CA GLY A 52 1.21 -7.58 7.79
C GLY A 52 2.67 -7.28 7.44
N VAL A 53 3.39 -8.17 6.73
CA VAL A 53 4.79 -7.97 6.31
C VAL A 53 5.00 -6.65 5.55
N SER A 54 4.01 -6.18 4.81
CA SER A 54 4.06 -4.87 4.14
C SER A 54 4.16 -3.69 5.13
N TRP A 55 3.80 -3.88 6.39
CA TRP A 55 3.92 -2.90 7.48
C TRP A 55 5.20 -3.10 8.28
N THR A 56 5.50 -4.33 8.73
CA THR A 56 6.75 -4.61 9.46
C THR A 56 7.99 -4.22 8.67
N ASN A 57 7.94 -4.37 7.34
CA ASN A 57 9.01 -3.99 6.42
C ASN A 57 9.08 -2.48 6.12
N ARG A 58 8.53 -1.61 6.97
CA ARG A 58 8.71 -0.16 6.92
C ARG A 58 9.77 0.27 7.95
N TRP A 59 10.12 1.55 7.94
CA TRP A 59 11.08 2.10 8.90
C TRP A 59 10.52 2.05 10.33
N ASP A 60 11.43 1.88 11.29
CA ASP A 60 11.08 1.53 12.66
C ASP A 60 10.20 2.58 13.36
N SER A 61 10.45 3.86 13.08
CA SER A 61 9.69 4.98 13.66
C SER A 61 8.38 5.30 12.94
N LEU A 62 7.93 4.48 11.97
CA LEU A 62 6.71 4.77 11.24
C LEU A 62 5.50 4.81 12.16
N GLN A 63 4.93 5.99 12.31
CA GLN A 63 3.65 6.22 12.94
C GLN A 63 2.58 6.47 11.86
N LEU A 64 1.42 5.87 12.01
CA LEU A 64 0.30 6.09 11.10
C LEU A 64 -0.16 7.55 11.23
N PHE A 65 -0.46 8.18 10.11
CA PHE A 65 -0.94 9.56 10.08
C PHE A 65 -2.46 9.68 10.35
N THR A 66 -3.18 8.56 10.38
CA THR A 66 -4.59 8.48 10.81
C THR A 66 -4.66 8.02 12.26
N SER A 67 -5.57 8.60 13.04
CA SER A 67 -5.81 8.08 14.40
C SER A 67 -6.44 6.68 14.36
N ALA A 68 -6.33 5.93 15.46
CA ALA A 68 -6.82 4.56 15.60
C ALA A 68 -8.31 4.44 15.23
N ARG A 69 -9.10 5.48 15.48
CA ARG A 69 -10.50 5.63 15.03
C ARG A 69 -10.70 5.37 13.53
N TYR A 70 -9.68 5.68 12.71
CA TYR A 70 -9.71 5.59 11.26
C TYR A 70 -8.73 4.53 10.72
N CYS A 71 -8.32 3.57 11.56
CA CYS A 71 -7.43 2.47 11.18
C CYS A 71 -8.15 1.10 11.18
N GLY A 72 -9.39 1.03 11.70
CA GLY A 72 -10.17 -0.21 11.74
C GLY A 72 -10.69 -0.63 10.37
N LEU A 73 -10.65 -1.93 10.11
CA LEU A 73 -11.32 -2.58 8.98
C LEU A 73 -12.81 -2.83 9.31
N PRO A 74 -13.67 -3.07 8.31
CA PRO A 74 -15.09 -3.32 8.56
C PRO A 74 -15.34 -4.42 9.62
N GLY A 75 -16.15 -4.10 10.61
CA GLY A 75 -16.60 -5.06 11.63
C GLY A 75 -15.66 -5.22 12.82
N LEU A 76 -14.46 -4.64 12.81
CA LEU A 76 -13.53 -4.66 13.94
C LEU A 76 -12.80 -3.32 14.06
N SER A 77 -12.93 -2.65 15.19
CA SER A 77 -12.23 -1.41 15.46
C SER A 77 -10.73 -1.67 15.70
N PHE A 78 -9.89 -0.70 15.37
CA PHE A 78 -8.49 -0.76 15.75
C PHE A 78 -8.36 -0.60 17.28
N PRO A 79 -7.48 -1.35 17.96
CA PRO A 79 -7.42 -1.40 19.42
C PRO A 79 -6.87 -0.10 20.05
N GLY A 80 -7.20 0.10 21.32
CA GLY A 80 -6.71 1.18 22.18
C GLY A 80 -7.50 2.49 22.05
N ASP A 81 -6.93 3.59 22.58
CA ASP A 81 -7.55 4.91 22.51
C ASP A 81 -7.78 5.33 21.05
N PRO A 82 -9.03 5.63 20.66
CA PRO A 82 -9.38 5.97 19.29
C PRO A 82 -8.71 7.25 18.77
N ASP A 83 -8.25 8.14 19.63
CA ASP A 83 -7.66 9.43 19.23
C ASP A 83 -6.13 9.42 19.21
N ARG A 84 -5.49 8.28 19.57
CA ARG A 84 -4.04 8.07 19.40
C ARG A 84 -3.68 7.75 17.96
N TYR A 85 -2.41 7.88 17.61
CA TYR A 85 -1.85 7.50 16.31
C TYR A 85 -1.04 6.20 16.48
N PRO A 86 -1.47 5.08 15.88
CA PRO A 86 -0.80 3.79 16.03
C PRO A 86 0.61 3.78 15.41
N MET A 87 1.46 2.89 15.92
CA MET A 87 2.73 2.54 15.28
C MET A 87 2.51 1.42 14.26
N LYS A 88 3.40 1.33 13.27
CA LYS A 88 3.32 0.32 12.20
C LYS A 88 3.23 -1.12 12.72
N ASP A 89 3.95 -1.41 13.80
CA ASP A 89 4.08 -2.78 14.35
C ASP A 89 2.80 -3.28 15.03
N GLU A 90 1.84 -2.42 15.28
CA GLU A 90 0.53 -2.79 15.78
C GLU A 90 -0.41 -3.31 14.67
N VAL A 91 -0.12 -2.98 13.42
CA VAL A 91 -0.97 -3.36 12.28
C VAL A 91 -0.95 -4.88 12.01
N PRO A 92 0.19 -5.58 12.05
CA PRO A 92 0.23 -7.03 11.90
C PRO A 92 -0.58 -7.77 12.97
N ASP A 93 -0.51 -7.34 14.24
CA ASP A 93 -1.29 -7.93 15.33
C ASP A 93 -2.79 -7.73 15.10
N TYR A 94 -3.16 -6.53 14.69
CA TYR A 94 -4.53 -6.24 14.32
C TYR A 94 -5.02 -7.10 13.14
N PHE A 95 -4.18 -7.35 12.13
CA PHE A 95 -4.54 -8.21 10.99
C PHE A 95 -4.71 -9.67 11.41
N ARG A 96 -3.87 -10.20 12.32
CA ARG A 96 -4.04 -11.54 12.87
C ARG A 96 -5.37 -11.65 13.62
N THR A 97 -5.64 -10.71 14.53
CA THR A 97 -6.92 -10.66 15.28
C THR A 97 -8.12 -10.57 14.33
N TYR A 98 -8.01 -9.77 13.26
CA TYR A 98 -9.07 -9.65 12.25
C TYR A 98 -9.31 -10.97 11.51
N ALA A 99 -8.24 -11.62 11.05
CA ALA A 99 -8.31 -12.90 10.34
C ALA A 99 -8.95 -14.00 11.20
N GLU A 100 -8.57 -14.09 12.46
CA GLU A 100 -9.12 -15.03 13.45
C GLU A 100 -10.60 -14.73 13.75
N THR A 101 -10.93 -13.45 14.03
CA THR A 101 -12.31 -13.02 14.37
C THR A 101 -13.31 -13.39 13.29
N PHE A 102 -12.91 -13.30 12.01
CA PHE A 102 -13.78 -13.61 10.89
C PHE A 102 -13.50 -14.98 10.25
N ALA A 103 -12.64 -15.81 10.88
CA ALA A 103 -12.26 -17.14 10.43
C ALA A 103 -11.90 -17.17 8.92
N LEU A 104 -11.03 -16.25 8.49
CA LEU A 104 -10.67 -16.10 7.07
C LEU A 104 -9.75 -17.23 6.62
N PRO A 105 -10.00 -17.87 5.46
CA PRO A 105 -9.21 -18.99 4.94
C PRO A 105 -7.94 -18.46 4.25
N ILE A 106 -6.90 -18.17 5.03
CA ILE A 106 -5.66 -17.55 4.55
C ILE A 106 -4.57 -18.62 4.42
N HIS A 107 -3.93 -18.65 3.26
CA HIS A 107 -2.76 -19.45 2.97
C HIS A 107 -1.56 -18.54 2.70
N LEU A 108 -0.62 -18.52 3.65
CA LEU A 108 0.62 -17.75 3.58
C LEU A 108 1.71 -18.53 2.86
N GLY A 109 2.73 -17.83 2.33
CA GLY A 109 3.82 -18.45 1.56
C GLY A 109 3.43 -18.88 0.13
N HIS A 110 2.24 -18.52 -0.33
CA HIS A 110 1.72 -18.88 -1.65
C HIS A 110 1.74 -17.68 -2.61
N ARG A 111 2.91 -17.41 -3.18
CA ARG A 111 3.06 -16.37 -4.21
C ARG A 111 2.38 -16.78 -5.51
N VAL A 112 1.35 -16.09 -5.93
CA VAL A 112 0.80 -16.23 -7.28
C VAL A 112 1.77 -15.60 -8.27
N VAL A 113 2.27 -16.40 -9.20
CA VAL A 113 3.26 -15.98 -10.21
C VAL A 113 2.65 -15.81 -11.60
N SER A 114 1.49 -16.41 -11.83
CA SER A 114 0.74 -16.26 -13.08
C SER A 114 -0.75 -16.42 -12.85
N VAL A 115 -1.53 -15.62 -13.57
CA VAL A 115 -2.97 -15.80 -13.74
C VAL A 115 -3.29 -15.75 -15.23
N THR A 116 -3.90 -16.82 -15.72
CA THR A 116 -4.37 -16.95 -17.11
C THR A 116 -5.86 -17.23 -17.14
N ARG A 117 -6.51 -17.02 -18.27
CA ARG A 117 -7.91 -17.40 -18.47
C ARG A 117 -8.00 -18.76 -19.14
N SER A 118 -8.91 -19.61 -18.67
CA SER A 118 -9.22 -20.90 -19.28
C SER A 118 -10.74 -21.04 -19.37
N GLY A 119 -11.31 -20.74 -20.54
CA GLY A 119 -12.77 -20.68 -20.69
C GLY A 119 -13.40 -19.63 -19.79
N ASP A 120 -14.33 -20.07 -18.92
CA ASP A 120 -15.03 -19.21 -17.96
C ASP A 120 -14.32 -19.13 -16.59
N ALA A 121 -13.20 -19.80 -16.43
CA ALA A 121 -12.41 -19.84 -15.19
C ALA A 121 -11.03 -19.20 -15.37
N PHE A 122 -10.35 -19.00 -14.25
CA PHE A 122 -8.96 -18.56 -14.17
C PHE A 122 -8.09 -19.70 -13.66
N THR A 123 -6.91 -19.83 -14.23
CA THR A 123 -5.85 -20.68 -13.72
C THR A 123 -4.80 -19.83 -13.03
N LEU A 124 -4.60 -20.05 -11.71
CA LEU A 124 -3.60 -19.37 -10.91
C LEU A 124 -2.45 -20.34 -10.65
N THR A 125 -1.23 -19.93 -10.94
CA THR A 125 -0.02 -20.72 -10.68
C THR A 125 0.74 -20.13 -9.51
N THR A 126 1.11 -21.00 -8.56
CA THR A 126 2.08 -20.73 -7.51
C THR A 126 3.27 -21.68 -7.68
N PRO A 127 4.44 -21.46 -7.05
CA PRO A 127 5.54 -22.43 -7.09
C PRO A 127 5.17 -23.84 -6.58
N ALA A 128 4.13 -23.93 -5.73
CA ALA A 128 3.74 -25.19 -5.07
C ALA A 128 2.51 -25.86 -5.70
N ALA A 129 1.64 -25.10 -6.38
CA ALA A 129 0.36 -25.61 -6.86
C ALA A 129 -0.24 -24.78 -7.99
N THR A 130 -1.15 -25.38 -8.74
CA THR A 130 -2.06 -24.71 -9.68
C THR A 130 -3.48 -24.78 -9.12
N ILE A 131 -4.20 -23.68 -9.17
CA ILE A 131 -5.57 -23.54 -8.66
C ILE A 131 -6.46 -23.03 -9.78
N THR A 132 -7.63 -23.59 -9.93
CA THR A 132 -8.69 -23.09 -10.80
C THR A 132 -9.69 -22.30 -9.99
N ALA A 133 -10.03 -21.09 -10.45
CA ALA A 133 -11.02 -20.24 -9.78
C ALA A 133 -12.00 -19.63 -10.79
N ARG A 134 -13.26 -19.53 -10.43
CA ARG A 134 -14.26 -18.87 -11.29
C ARG A 134 -14.09 -17.36 -11.30
N GLN A 135 -13.63 -16.80 -10.19
CA GLN A 135 -13.36 -15.37 -10.05
C GLN A 135 -12.06 -15.14 -9.27
N VAL A 136 -11.41 -14.04 -9.57
CA VAL A 136 -10.17 -13.62 -8.88
C VAL A 136 -10.32 -12.19 -8.36
N VAL A 137 -9.90 -11.95 -7.12
CA VAL A 137 -9.81 -10.61 -6.53
C VAL A 137 -8.33 -10.28 -6.27
N ALA A 138 -7.78 -9.38 -7.07
CA ALA A 138 -6.42 -8.87 -6.87
C ALA A 138 -6.42 -7.79 -5.77
N ALA A 139 -5.92 -8.16 -4.59
CA ALA A 139 -5.77 -7.31 -3.42
C ALA A 139 -4.29 -7.04 -3.07
N VAL A 140 -3.46 -6.95 -4.12
CA VAL A 140 -1.98 -6.91 -4.05
C VAL A 140 -1.40 -5.57 -3.56
N GLY A 141 -2.26 -4.59 -3.29
CA GLY A 141 -1.89 -3.26 -2.77
C GLY A 141 -1.26 -2.35 -3.82
N ALA A 142 -1.00 -1.10 -3.41
CA ALA A 142 -0.51 -0.02 -4.28
C ALA A 142 1.01 0.21 -4.19
N PHE A 143 1.73 -0.50 -3.33
CA PHE A 143 3.16 -0.28 -3.06
C PHE A 143 3.99 -1.50 -3.47
N GLN A 144 3.89 -1.90 -4.74
CA GLN A 144 4.47 -3.15 -5.23
C GLN A 144 5.96 -2.99 -5.61
N THR A 145 6.25 -2.22 -6.66
CA THR A 145 7.60 -2.06 -7.17
C THR A 145 8.14 -0.66 -6.87
N PRO A 146 9.24 -0.54 -6.11
CA PRO A 146 9.92 0.74 -5.89
C PRO A 146 10.31 1.42 -7.20
N VAL A 147 10.07 2.73 -7.29
CA VAL A 147 10.48 3.53 -8.44
C VAL A 147 11.76 4.29 -8.11
N VAL A 148 12.85 3.98 -8.79
CA VAL A 148 14.12 4.71 -8.72
C VAL A 148 14.36 5.39 -10.08
N PRO A 149 14.69 6.69 -10.13
CA PRO A 149 14.96 7.39 -11.38
C PRO A 149 16.12 6.76 -12.15
N GLU A 150 16.02 6.73 -13.48
CA GLU A 150 17.04 6.12 -14.35
C GLU A 150 18.43 6.73 -14.15
N CYS A 151 18.50 8.05 -13.91
CA CYS A 151 19.76 8.75 -13.66
C CYS A 151 20.55 8.19 -12.47
N SER A 152 19.88 7.51 -11.52
CA SER A 152 20.51 6.87 -10.35
C SER A 152 21.61 5.86 -10.73
N ARG A 153 21.48 5.21 -11.89
CA ARG A 153 22.44 4.22 -12.38
C ARG A 153 23.83 4.82 -12.69
N ARG A 154 23.91 6.13 -12.87
CA ARG A 154 25.17 6.85 -13.13
C ARG A 154 25.90 7.30 -11.87
N LEU A 155 25.26 7.17 -10.69
CA LEU A 155 25.95 7.42 -9.43
C LEU A 155 27.06 6.38 -9.23
N PRO A 156 28.27 6.81 -8.84
CA PRO A 156 29.36 5.88 -8.58
C PRO A 156 29.08 5.02 -7.34
N ALA A 157 29.73 3.87 -7.25
CA ALA A 157 29.56 2.94 -6.12
C ALA A 157 29.98 3.54 -4.75
N SER A 158 30.71 4.64 -4.74
CA SER A 158 31.03 5.40 -3.52
C SER A 158 29.83 6.12 -2.91
N VAL A 159 28.74 6.30 -3.66
CA VAL A 159 27.49 6.86 -3.16
C VAL A 159 26.53 5.73 -2.81
N THR A 160 26.25 5.59 -1.53
CA THR A 160 25.25 4.60 -1.06
C THR A 160 23.85 4.97 -1.56
N GLN A 161 23.13 4.02 -2.12
CA GLN A 161 21.78 4.24 -2.62
C GLN A 161 20.79 3.30 -1.93
N LEU A 162 19.68 3.85 -1.46
CA LEU A 162 18.62 3.11 -0.78
C LEU A 162 17.26 3.65 -1.18
N HIS A 163 16.31 2.79 -1.51
CA HIS A 163 14.91 3.22 -1.64
C HIS A 163 14.23 3.21 -0.26
N SER A 164 13.27 4.10 -0.02
CA SER A 164 12.49 4.15 1.24
C SER A 164 11.80 2.81 1.59
N HIS A 165 11.64 1.92 0.63
CA HIS A 165 11.15 0.56 0.85
C HIS A 165 12.12 -0.31 1.67
N ALA A 166 13.41 -0.12 1.46
CA ALA A 166 14.48 -0.89 2.13
C ALA A 166 15.02 -0.19 3.40
N TYR A 167 14.67 1.08 3.60
CA TYR A 167 15.08 1.83 4.78
C TYR A 167 14.34 1.33 6.04
N ARG A 168 15.06 1.16 7.14
CA ARG A 168 14.55 0.74 8.46
C ARG A 168 14.80 1.79 9.54
N ASN A 169 16.04 2.23 9.67
CA ASN A 169 16.43 3.18 10.71
C ASN A 169 17.75 3.89 10.35
N PRO A 170 18.14 4.96 11.07
CA PRO A 170 19.37 5.70 10.82
C PRO A 170 20.65 4.89 10.87
N GLY A 171 20.67 3.79 11.64
CA GLY A 171 21.84 2.90 11.75
C GLY A 171 22.24 2.19 10.45
N GLN A 172 21.34 2.15 9.45
CA GLN A 172 21.67 1.63 8.11
C GLN A 172 22.46 2.63 7.25
N ILE A 173 22.49 3.89 7.64
CA ILE A 173 23.03 4.98 6.82
C ILE A 173 24.45 5.27 7.28
N PRO A 174 25.46 5.16 6.40
CA PRO A 174 26.82 5.55 6.73
C PRO A 174 26.91 7.03 7.12
N ALA A 175 27.87 7.35 8.01
CA ALA A 175 28.11 8.74 8.39
C ALA A 175 28.33 9.64 7.17
N GLY A 176 27.78 10.86 7.21
CA GLY A 176 27.90 11.83 6.15
C GLY A 176 26.59 12.52 5.78
N LYS A 177 26.59 13.16 4.62
CA LYS A 177 25.45 13.90 4.10
C LYS A 177 24.47 12.98 3.38
N VAL A 178 23.18 13.08 3.71
CA VAL A 178 22.11 12.29 3.10
C VAL A 178 21.23 13.18 2.23
N ALA A 179 21.05 12.81 0.99
CA ALA A 179 20.04 13.41 0.12
C ALA A 179 18.78 12.52 0.11
N VAL A 180 17.67 13.03 0.62
CA VAL A 180 16.35 12.39 0.54
C VAL A 180 15.62 12.93 -0.69
N VAL A 181 15.47 12.10 -1.72
CA VAL A 181 14.82 12.48 -2.99
C VAL A 181 13.37 12.11 -2.95
N GLY A 182 12.51 13.13 -2.86
CA GLY A 182 11.06 13.00 -2.69
C GLY A 182 10.59 13.59 -1.37
N SER A 183 9.56 14.45 -1.43
CA SER A 183 9.05 15.21 -0.29
C SER A 183 7.57 14.89 0.02
N ALA A 184 7.14 13.64 -0.26
CA ALA A 184 5.88 13.11 0.23
C ALA A 184 6.02 12.62 1.68
N ASN A 185 4.93 12.08 2.26
CA ASN A 185 4.90 11.66 3.66
C ASN A 185 6.11 10.81 4.06
N SER A 186 6.45 9.75 3.32
CA SER A 186 7.59 8.88 3.64
C SER A 186 8.92 9.64 3.63
N GLY A 187 9.18 10.42 2.58
CA GLY A 187 10.44 11.16 2.47
C GLY A 187 10.64 12.18 3.59
N LEU A 188 9.57 12.87 3.99
CA LEU A 188 9.66 13.86 5.06
C LEU A 188 9.75 13.24 6.45
N GLN A 189 9.06 12.12 6.72
CA GLN A 189 9.17 11.41 7.99
C GLN A 189 10.58 10.83 8.16
N ILE A 190 11.12 10.18 7.13
CA ILE A 190 12.49 9.64 7.15
C ILE A 190 13.53 10.77 7.26
N ALA A 191 13.32 11.88 6.56
CA ALA A 191 14.23 13.04 6.67
C ALA A 191 14.23 13.62 8.08
N ALA A 192 13.07 13.69 8.74
CA ALA A 192 12.96 14.14 10.13
C ALA A 192 13.71 13.20 11.09
N GLU A 193 13.58 11.89 10.92
CA GLU A 193 14.31 10.90 11.72
C GLU A 193 15.83 11.02 11.49
N LEU A 194 16.28 11.04 10.23
CA LEU A 194 17.69 11.14 9.88
C LEU A 194 18.34 12.44 10.35
N SER A 195 17.59 13.53 10.44
CA SER A 195 18.13 14.85 10.83
C SER A 195 18.65 14.90 12.27
N ALA A 196 18.32 13.90 13.10
CA ALA A 196 18.86 13.77 14.46
C ALA A 196 20.34 13.32 14.47
N SER A 197 20.82 12.69 13.41
CA SER A 197 22.16 12.06 13.37
C SER A 197 22.96 12.37 12.09
N HIS A 198 22.33 12.95 11.06
CA HIS A 198 22.96 13.20 9.75
C HIS A 198 22.65 14.62 9.25
N GLU A 199 23.53 15.16 8.40
CA GLU A 199 23.21 16.33 7.59
C GLU A 199 22.29 15.92 6.45
N VAL A 200 21.04 16.41 6.46
CA VAL A 200 20.01 15.99 5.52
C VAL A 200 19.64 17.10 4.54
N VAL A 201 19.59 16.76 3.25
CA VAL A 201 19.05 17.59 2.18
C VAL A 201 17.82 16.92 1.59
N VAL A 202 16.66 17.56 1.68
CA VAL A 202 15.42 17.07 1.07
C VAL A 202 15.24 17.65 -0.31
N CYS A 203 15.33 16.83 -1.35
CA CYS A 203 15.09 17.21 -2.73
C CYS A 203 13.59 17.13 -3.03
N ARG A 204 12.94 18.29 -3.20
CA ARG A 204 11.50 18.38 -3.39
C ARG A 204 11.08 17.91 -4.76
N GLY A 205 10.00 17.11 -4.81
CA GLY A 205 9.28 16.77 -6.03
C GLY A 205 8.20 17.78 -6.39
N ARG A 206 6.99 17.28 -6.68
CA ARG A 206 5.81 18.15 -6.87
C ARG A 206 5.43 18.84 -5.58
N LYS A 207 4.95 20.08 -5.68
CA LYS A 207 4.33 20.77 -4.55
C LYS A 207 3.07 20.01 -4.13
N GLN A 208 2.98 19.71 -2.85
CA GLN A 208 1.84 19.00 -2.26
C GLN A 208 1.14 19.90 -1.24
N PRO A 209 -0.20 19.82 -1.11
CA PRO A 209 -0.91 20.51 -0.05
C PRO A 209 -0.48 19.97 1.32
N ARG A 210 -0.55 20.83 2.33
CA ARG A 210 -0.25 20.46 3.72
C ARG A 210 -1.56 20.25 4.47
N LEU A 211 -1.65 19.17 5.22
CA LEU A 211 -2.79 18.87 6.07
C LEU A 211 -2.29 18.67 7.50
N PRO A 212 -2.65 19.53 8.44
CA PRO A 212 -2.36 19.31 9.84
C PRO A 212 -2.97 17.99 10.31
N GLN A 213 -2.32 17.29 11.21
CA GLN A 213 -2.84 16.03 11.76
C GLN A 213 -4.11 16.25 12.57
N ARG A 214 -4.19 17.42 13.26
CA ARG A 214 -5.40 17.86 13.99
C ARG A 214 -5.82 19.25 13.54
N ILE A 215 -7.14 19.46 13.43
CA ILE A 215 -7.77 20.73 13.12
C ILE A 215 -8.86 20.96 14.17
N LEU A 216 -8.80 22.08 14.88
CA LEU A 216 -9.73 22.42 15.97
C LEU A 216 -9.86 21.27 17.01
N GLY A 217 -8.73 20.71 17.42
CA GLY A 217 -8.66 19.61 18.41
C GLY A 217 -9.07 18.23 17.91
N ARG A 218 -9.59 18.10 16.69
CA ARG A 218 -10.01 16.83 16.10
C ARG A 218 -9.04 16.38 15.00
N ASP A 219 -8.93 15.06 14.80
CA ASP A 219 -8.16 14.47 13.70
C ASP A 219 -8.64 15.03 12.35
N ALA A 220 -7.72 15.31 11.43
CA ALA A 220 -8.05 15.83 10.10
C ALA A 220 -8.98 14.89 9.32
N PHE A 221 -8.83 13.58 9.51
CA PHE A 221 -9.71 12.57 8.89
C PHE A 221 -11.13 12.58 9.43
N TRP A 222 -11.37 13.13 10.63
CA TRP A 222 -12.73 13.39 11.11
C TRP A 222 -13.46 14.37 10.19
N TRP A 223 -12.79 15.48 9.83
CA TRP A 223 -13.34 16.47 8.91
C TRP A 223 -13.51 15.94 7.50
N LEU A 224 -12.48 15.24 6.99
CA LEU A 224 -12.51 14.64 5.65
C LEU A 224 -13.58 13.56 5.51
N SER A 225 -13.84 12.78 6.55
CA SER A 225 -14.89 11.75 6.55
C SER A 225 -16.30 12.38 6.57
N ARG A 226 -16.50 13.44 7.35
CA ARG A 226 -17.78 14.12 7.44
C ARG A 226 -18.08 14.96 6.19
N SER A 227 -17.09 15.56 5.58
CA SER A 227 -17.25 16.31 4.31
C SER A 227 -17.56 15.41 3.11
N GLY A 228 -17.37 14.10 3.21
CA GLY A 228 -17.54 13.17 2.10
C GLY A 228 -16.43 13.19 1.06
N ILE A 229 -15.40 14.05 1.16
CA ILE A 229 -14.33 14.19 0.18
C ILE A 229 -13.56 12.87 -0.05
N LEU A 230 -13.34 12.09 1.02
CA LEU A 230 -12.67 10.78 0.90
C LEU A 230 -13.51 9.73 0.16
N ARG A 231 -14.81 9.97 0.02
CA ARG A 231 -15.80 9.06 -0.59
C ARG A 231 -16.19 9.46 -1.99
N LEU A 232 -15.76 10.65 -2.43
CA LEU A 232 -16.12 11.18 -3.74
C LEU A 232 -15.52 10.27 -4.84
N PRO A 233 -16.36 9.70 -5.73
CA PRO A 233 -15.88 8.83 -6.80
C PRO A 233 -14.94 9.60 -7.75
N THR A 234 -13.81 8.99 -8.09
CA THR A 234 -12.74 9.63 -8.89
C THR A 234 -13.17 10.00 -10.30
N ASN A 235 -14.20 9.33 -10.84
CA ASN A 235 -14.74 9.57 -12.17
C ASN A 235 -15.71 10.77 -12.26
N THR A 236 -16.07 11.41 -11.14
CA THR A 236 -17.00 12.55 -11.14
C THR A 236 -16.31 13.85 -11.57
N PRO A 237 -17.02 14.80 -12.23
CA PRO A 237 -16.48 16.11 -12.58
C PRO A 237 -15.96 16.87 -11.35
N LEU A 238 -16.65 16.78 -10.23
CA LEU A 238 -16.24 17.42 -8.96
C LEU A 238 -14.93 16.83 -8.45
N ALA A 239 -14.76 15.49 -8.49
CA ALA A 239 -13.51 14.85 -8.09
C ALA A 239 -12.34 15.26 -8.99
N ARG A 240 -12.56 15.37 -10.29
CA ARG A 240 -11.56 15.87 -11.27
C ARG A 240 -11.16 17.31 -10.98
N ARG A 241 -12.14 18.19 -10.67
CA ARG A 241 -11.88 19.58 -10.28
C ARG A 241 -11.13 19.71 -8.95
N LEU A 242 -11.42 18.79 -8.00
CA LEU A 242 -10.76 18.69 -6.70
C LEU A 242 -9.54 17.74 -6.74
N ALA A 243 -9.07 17.35 -7.93
CA ALA A 243 -7.93 16.44 -8.10
C ALA A 243 -6.62 17.12 -7.67
N MET A 244 -6.43 17.25 -6.36
CA MET A 244 -5.17 17.69 -5.76
C MET A 244 -4.25 16.50 -5.51
N PRO A 245 -2.91 16.68 -5.54
CA PRO A 245 -1.98 15.69 -5.03
C PRO A 245 -2.35 15.28 -3.59
N ASP A 246 -1.89 14.09 -3.16
CA ASP A 246 -2.10 13.69 -1.78
C ASP A 246 -1.41 14.65 -0.82
N PRO A 247 -2.07 15.02 0.28
CA PRO A 247 -1.49 15.95 1.22
C PRO A 247 -0.33 15.32 2.01
N ILE A 248 0.59 16.17 2.39
CA ILE A 248 1.53 15.87 3.47
C ILE A 248 0.76 15.99 4.77
N VAL A 249 0.62 14.89 5.50
CA VAL A 249 -0.18 14.83 6.73
C VAL A 249 0.74 14.84 7.95
N GLY A 250 0.47 15.74 8.87
CA GLY A 250 1.10 15.77 10.19
C GLY A 250 2.53 16.30 10.24
N THR A 251 3.29 16.25 9.16
CA THR A 251 4.67 16.77 9.15
C THR A 251 4.67 18.29 9.17
N LYS A 252 5.27 18.85 10.21
CA LYS A 252 5.46 20.30 10.36
C LYS A 252 6.70 20.77 9.58
N ILE A 253 6.50 21.08 8.30
CA ILE A 253 7.59 21.38 7.37
C ILE A 253 8.43 22.57 7.84
N ASP A 254 7.82 23.56 8.49
CA ASP A 254 8.53 24.77 8.95
C ASP A 254 9.41 24.47 10.18
N GLU A 255 9.04 23.49 11.02
CA GLU A 255 9.91 22.96 12.08
C GLU A 255 11.04 22.12 11.48
N LEU A 256 10.71 21.22 10.54
CA LEU A 256 11.69 20.39 9.86
C LEU A 256 12.74 21.22 9.10
N ALA A 257 12.36 22.37 8.55
CA ALA A 257 13.27 23.28 7.85
C ALA A 257 14.36 23.91 8.73
N ARG A 258 14.29 23.73 10.06
CA ARG A 258 15.34 24.14 10.99
C ARG A 258 16.46 23.10 11.10
N SER A 259 16.15 21.84 10.80
CA SER A 259 17.09 20.70 10.91
C SER A 259 17.52 20.11 9.58
N VAL A 260 16.79 20.40 8.48
CA VAL A 260 17.14 19.92 7.14
C VAL A 260 17.21 21.06 6.14
N ARG A 261 18.02 20.89 5.09
CA ARG A 261 18.00 21.79 3.94
C ARG A 261 17.01 21.29 2.89
N PHE A 262 16.33 22.21 2.22
CA PHE A 262 15.47 21.88 1.09
C PHE A 262 16.13 22.30 -0.23
N ALA A 263 16.08 21.42 -1.22
CA ALA A 263 16.56 21.65 -2.57
C ALA A 263 15.46 21.45 -3.62
N GLY A 264 15.75 21.79 -4.87
CA GLY A 264 14.87 21.61 -6.01
C GLY A 264 14.69 20.13 -6.39
N ARG A 265 13.88 19.90 -7.42
CA ARG A 265 13.65 18.55 -7.95
C ARG A 265 14.93 18.03 -8.61
N VAL A 266 15.37 16.84 -8.23
CA VAL A 266 16.44 16.11 -8.93
C VAL A 266 15.96 15.71 -10.31
N VAL A 267 16.72 16.06 -11.32
CA VAL A 267 16.45 15.74 -12.73
C VAL A 267 17.56 14.93 -13.36
N ASP A 268 18.80 15.01 -12.82
CA ASP A 268 19.96 14.34 -13.36
C ASP A 268 21.02 14.04 -12.29
N VAL A 269 22.12 13.43 -12.73
CA VAL A 269 23.30 13.10 -11.93
C VAL A 269 24.55 13.47 -12.75
N ASP A 270 25.54 14.11 -12.11
CA ASP A 270 26.85 14.42 -12.67
C ASP A 270 27.95 13.96 -11.71
N GLY A 271 28.69 12.90 -12.10
CA GLY A 271 29.61 12.21 -11.19
C GLY A 271 28.88 11.70 -9.94
N ALA A 272 29.33 12.12 -8.76
CA ALA A 272 28.71 11.76 -7.47
C ALA A 272 27.64 12.76 -7.01
N GLN A 273 27.32 13.79 -7.81
CA GLN A 273 26.41 14.87 -7.44
C GLN A 273 25.01 14.68 -8.06
N LEU A 274 23.97 14.96 -7.29
CA LEU A 274 22.62 15.11 -7.82
C LEU A 274 22.44 16.49 -8.41
N VAL A 275 21.86 16.56 -9.60
CA VAL A 275 21.60 17.82 -10.31
C VAL A 275 20.11 18.13 -10.22
N THR A 276 19.78 19.33 -9.72
CA THR A 276 18.40 19.78 -9.59
C THR A 276 17.92 20.57 -10.81
N ALA A 277 16.61 20.70 -10.98
CA ALA A 277 16.00 21.42 -12.09
C ALA A 277 16.39 22.92 -12.17
N ASP A 278 16.83 23.51 -11.05
CA ASP A 278 17.38 24.88 -10.98
C ASP A 278 18.90 24.91 -11.15
N GLY A 279 19.51 23.81 -11.63
CA GLY A 279 20.94 23.70 -11.95
C GLY A 279 21.87 23.54 -10.76
N LYS A 280 21.36 23.47 -9.52
CA LYS A 280 22.17 23.25 -8.34
C LYS A 280 22.67 21.82 -8.28
N ARG A 281 23.90 21.67 -7.75
CA ARG A 281 24.56 20.40 -7.49
C ARG A 281 24.50 20.09 -6.00
N ILE A 282 24.17 18.85 -5.67
CA ILE A 282 24.02 18.39 -4.28
C ILE A 282 24.97 17.22 -4.08
N ASP A 283 25.97 17.44 -3.20
CA ASP A 283 26.83 16.37 -2.72
C ASP A 283 26.09 15.58 -1.64
N ALA A 284 26.16 14.26 -1.75
CA ALA A 284 25.67 13.35 -0.72
C ALA A 284 26.46 12.05 -0.75
N SER A 285 26.83 11.55 0.43
CA SER A 285 27.42 10.20 0.58
C SER A 285 26.36 9.10 0.49
N THR A 286 25.10 9.45 0.79
CA THR A 286 23.95 8.55 0.67
C THR A 286 22.78 9.26 -0.02
N VAL A 287 22.15 8.55 -0.96
CA VAL A 287 20.91 8.99 -1.61
C VAL A 287 19.78 8.03 -1.21
N LEU A 288 18.76 8.57 -0.51
CA LEU A 288 17.55 7.86 -0.15
C LEU A 288 16.44 8.24 -1.14
N TRP A 289 16.03 7.29 -1.96
CA TRP A 289 14.98 7.46 -2.95
C TRP A 289 13.60 7.26 -2.31
N ALA A 290 12.88 8.33 -2.03
CA ALA A 290 11.49 8.33 -1.57
C ALA A 290 10.55 8.69 -2.73
N THR A 291 10.78 8.05 -3.87
CA THR A 291 10.22 8.40 -5.19
C THR A 291 8.97 7.60 -5.55
N GLY A 292 8.45 6.83 -4.59
CA GLY A 292 7.18 6.13 -4.70
C GLY A 292 7.28 4.75 -5.34
N TYR A 293 6.15 4.26 -5.83
CA TYR A 293 5.98 2.90 -6.32
C TYR A 293 5.16 2.89 -7.61
N ARG A 294 5.27 1.81 -8.36
CA ARG A 294 4.41 1.47 -9.48
C ARG A 294 3.75 0.12 -9.23
N ASN A 295 2.59 -0.10 -9.84
CA ASN A 295 1.98 -1.42 -9.89
C ASN A 295 2.77 -2.32 -10.84
N ASP A 296 2.78 -3.62 -10.56
CA ASP A 296 3.33 -4.67 -11.39
C ASP A 296 2.20 -5.64 -11.76
N TRP A 297 1.94 -5.74 -13.03
CA TRP A 297 0.90 -6.61 -13.60
C TRP A 297 1.50 -7.74 -14.44
N SER A 298 2.81 -7.97 -14.39
CA SER A 298 3.51 -8.99 -15.18
C SER A 298 3.08 -10.43 -14.88
N TRP A 299 2.40 -10.63 -13.76
CA TRP A 299 1.82 -11.91 -13.36
C TRP A 299 0.41 -12.13 -13.94
N LEU A 300 -0.21 -11.16 -14.59
CA LEU A 300 -1.43 -11.31 -15.37
C LEU A 300 -1.07 -11.61 -16.83
N ALA A 301 -1.73 -12.60 -17.41
CA ALA A 301 -1.57 -12.88 -18.83
C ALA A 301 -2.05 -11.69 -19.69
N PRO A 302 -1.43 -11.46 -20.85
CA PRO A 302 -1.73 -10.30 -21.70
C PRO A 302 -3.20 -10.13 -22.05
N GLU A 303 -3.94 -11.22 -22.23
CA GLU A 303 -5.38 -11.21 -22.53
C GLU A 303 -6.27 -10.71 -21.38
N LEU A 304 -5.71 -10.56 -20.17
CA LEU A 304 -6.38 -9.99 -18.98
C LEU A 304 -6.11 -8.49 -18.81
N LEU A 305 -5.31 -7.91 -19.70
CA LEU A 305 -4.93 -6.51 -19.71
C LEU A 305 -5.56 -5.79 -20.90
N GLY A 306 -5.87 -4.52 -20.71
CA GLY A 306 -6.29 -3.65 -21.79
C GLY A 306 -5.14 -3.29 -22.73
N ALA A 307 -5.46 -2.55 -23.79
CA ALA A 307 -4.50 -2.14 -24.82
C ALA A 307 -3.34 -1.26 -24.27
N ASP A 308 -3.53 -0.64 -23.11
CA ASP A 308 -2.53 0.16 -22.41
C ASP A 308 -1.65 -0.67 -21.43
N GLY A 309 -1.83 -1.99 -21.39
CA GLY A 309 -1.13 -2.91 -20.48
C GLY A 309 -1.60 -2.81 -19.03
N LEU A 310 -2.75 -2.19 -18.78
CA LEU A 310 -3.36 -2.10 -17.46
C LEU A 310 -4.62 -2.97 -17.36
N PRO A 311 -4.95 -3.49 -16.17
CA PRO A 311 -6.18 -4.25 -16.00
C PRO A 311 -7.42 -3.36 -16.13
N GLU A 312 -8.42 -3.84 -16.90
CA GLU A 312 -9.66 -3.14 -17.11
C GLU A 312 -10.66 -3.40 -15.98
N HIS A 313 -11.14 -2.35 -15.37
CA HIS A 313 -12.17 -2.42 -14.31
C HIS A 313 -12.95 -1.12 -14.17
N ASP A 314 -14.21 -1.22 -13.76
CA ASP A 314 -14.98 -0.08 -13.25
C ASP A 314 -15.03 -0.14 -11.72
N ALA A 315 -14.45 0.86 -11.06
CA ALA A 315 -14.40 0.96 -9.60
C ALA A 315 -13.94 -0.33 -8.88
N GLY A 316 -13.04 -1.10 -9.49
CA GLY A 316 -12.52 -2.36 -9.00
C GLY A 316 -13.25 -3.60 -9.51
N VAL A 317 -14.40 -3.46 -10.16
CA VAL A 317 -15.17 -4.59 -10.72
C VAL A 317 -14.77 -4.80 -12.17
N GLY A 318 -14.18 -5.94 -12.49
CA GLY A 318 -13.86 -6.35 -13.85
C GLY A 318 -14.98 -7.21 -14.46
N ALA A 319 -15.31 -6.96 -15.72
CA ALA A 319 -16.39 -7.66 -16.43
C ALA A 319 -16.10 -9.16 -16.60
N SER A 320 -14.84 -9.54 -16.71
CA SER A 320 -14.39 -10.93 -16.89
C SER A 320 -14.47 -11.81 -15.64
N GLY A 321 -14.66 -11.22 -14.43
CA GLY A 321 -14.56 -11.91 -13.13
C GLY A 321 -13.17 -11.74 -12.47
N LEU A 322 -12.28 -10.94 -13.06
CA LEU A 322 -11.05 -10.46 -12.43
C LEU A 322 -11.33 -9.09 -11.81
N HIS A 323 -11.24 -9.00 -10.50
CA HIS A 323 -11.59 -7.83 -9.71
C HIS A 323 -10.37 -7.27 -8.97
N PHE A 324 -10.45 -6.01 -8.50
CA PHE A 324 -9.34 -5.31 -7.85
C PHE A 324 -9.83 -4.60 -6.59
N VAL A 325 -9.01 -4.62 -5.51
CA VAL A 325 -9.28 -3.89 -4.27
C VAL A 325 -7.98 -3.33 -3.70
N GLY A 326 -8.04 -2.13 -3.12
CA GLY A 326 -6.89 -1.54 -2.43
C GLY A 326 -5.88 -0.84 -3.34
N LEU A 327 -6.20 -0.61 -4.61
CA LEU A 327 -5.36 0.17 -5.51
C LEU A 327 -5.52 1.67 -5.23
N TYR A 328 -4.43 2.42 -5.47
CA TYR A 328 -4.41 3.86 -5.26
C TYR A 328 -5.47 4.57 -6.13
N ARG A 329 -6.35 5.32 -5.46
CA ARG A 329 -7.45 6.08 -6.09
C ARG A 329 -8.35 5.27 -7.04
N MET A 330 -8.44 3.97 -6.83
CA MET A 330 -9.24 3.08 -7.68
C MET A 330 -10.69 3.55 -7.81
N ARG A 331 -11.36 3.82 -6.70
CA ARG A 331 -12.74 4.27 -6.64
C ARG A 331 -12.87 5.67 -6.03
N ASN A 332 -12.08 5.95 -5.02
CA ASN A 332 -12.06 7.20 -4.29
C ASN A 332 -10.67 7.44 -3.66
N ARG A 333 -10.50 8.55 -2.95
CA ARG A 333 -9.22 8.88 -2.31
C ARG A 333 -8.83 7.94 -1.17
N GLY A 334 -9.80 7.28 -0.57
CA GLY A 334 -9.59 6.34 0.53
C GLY A 334 -9.21 4.93 0.10
N SER A 335 -9.33 4.57 -1.19
CA SER A 335 -9.24 3.19 -1.70
C SER A 335 -8.02 2.38 -1.24
N ALA A 336 -6.87 3.04 -1.03
CA ALA A 336 -5.65 2.38 -0.55
C ALA A 336 -5.34 2.65 0.94
N LEU A 337 -6.18 3.40 1.65
CA LEU A 337 -5.96 3.72 3.07
C LEU A 337 -6.52 2.62 3.97
N LEU A 338 -5.80 2.28 5.04
CA LEU A 338 -6.11 1.18 5.96
C LEU A 338 -7.59 1.15 6.40
N GLY A 339 -8.09 2.18 7.04
CA GLY A 339 -9.47 2.20 7.55
C GLY A 339 -10.53 2.64 6.54
N PHE A 340 -10.17 2.90 5.28
CA PHE A 340 -11.11 3.38 4.25
C PHE A 340 -11.33 2.40 3.10
N VAL A 341 -10.50 1.37 2.98
CA VAL A 341 -10.59 0.31 1.95
C VAL A 341 -11.88 -0.52 2.08
N GLY A 342 -12.52 -0.54 3.24
CA GLY A 342 -13.66 -1.39 3.53
C GLY A 342 -14.84 -1.21 2.58
N ARG A 343 -15.14 0.02 2.15
CA ARG A 343 -16.23 0.28 1.19
C ARG A 343 -15.93 -0.25 -0.21
N ASP A 344 -14.67 -0.23 -0.61
CA ASP A 344 -14.27 -0.81 -1.89
C ASP A 344 -14.33 -2.33 -1.81
N ALA A 345 -13.96 -2.91 -0.67
CA ALA A 345 -14.10 -4.33 -0.38
C ALA A 345 -15.57 -4.79 -0.38
N GLU A 346 -16.47 -4.03 0.23
CA GLU A 346 -17.92 -4.28 0.20
C GLU A 346 -18.47 -4.19 -1.23
N HIS A 347 -18.07 -3.17 -2.00
CA HIS A 347 -18.51 -2.99 -3.38
C HIS A 347 -18.11 -4.14 -4.28
N VAL A 348 -16.82 -4.52 -4.25
CA VAL A 348 -16.29 -5.62 -5.05
C VAL A 348 -16.82 -6.96 -4.55
N GLY A 349 -16.86 -7.21 -3.25
CA GLY A 349 -17.38 -8.44 -2.69
C GLY A 349 -18.87 -8.67 -3.03
N ALA A 350 -19.68 -7.62 -3.05
CA ALA A 350 -21.07 -7.69 -3.51
C ALA A 350 -21.17 -8.02 -5.02
N ALA A 351 -20.26 -7.50 -5.85
CA ALA A 351 -20.22 -7.84 -7.27
C ALA A 351 -19.84 -9.31 -7.50
N VAL A 352 -18.84 -9.80 -6.76
CA VAL A 352 -18.43 -11.22 -6.76
C VAL A 352 -19.60 -12.13 -6.37
N ALA A 353 -20.31 -11.80 -5.29
CA ALA A 353 -21.45 -12.62 -4.83
C ALA A 353 -22.59 -12.65 -5.86
N ARG A 354 -22.93 -11.52 -6.48
CA ARG A 354 -23.95 -11.45 -7.55
C ARG A 354 -23.59 -12.29 -8.76
N ARG A 355 -22.33 -12.23 -9.21
CA ARG A 355 -21.84 -13.00 -10.38
C ARG A 355 -21.95 -14.51 -10.11
N ARG A 356 -21.60 -14.96 -8.89
CA ARG A 356 -21.77 -16.34 -8.48
C ARG A 356 -23.26 -16.79 -8.56
N GLN A 357 -24.20 -15.96 -8.10
CA GLN A 357 -25.63 -16.27 -8.14
C GLN A 357 -26.18 -16.35 -9.58
N ALA A 358 -25.62 -15.58 -10.49
CA ALA A 358 -25.99 -15.61 -11.92
C ALA A 358 -25.43 -16.82 -12.69
N GLY A 359 -24.64 -17.68 -12.05
CA GLY A 359 -24.10 -18.89 -12.67
C GLY A 359 -22.90 -18.63 -13.59
N HIS A 360 -22.28 -17.47 -13.45
CA HIS A 360 -21.11 -17.07 -14.25
C HIS A 360 -19.85 -17.03 -13.38
#